data_3946264cc9a9beb3083b7ae4fdc46b8f
#
_entry.id   3946264cc9a9beb3083b7ae4fdc46b8f
#
_cell.length_a   1.000
_cell.length_b   1.000
_cell.length_c   1.000
_cell.angle_alpha   90.00
_cell.angle_beta   90.00
_cell.angle_gamma   90.00
#
_symmetry.space_group_name_H-M   'P 1'
#
loop_
_entity.id
_entity.type
_entity.pdbx_description
1 polymer ?
#
loop_
_entity_poly.entity_id
_entity_poly.type
_entity_poly.pdbx_seq_one_letter_code
_entity_poly.pdbx_strand_id
1 'polypeptide(L)'
;DITRTREYNDFAADLANEHPGRISALGTVSPYRGEEHVQEAERAVTELGLAGLALATSDGGRYLDRIPQSFWELVTALDVPLFVHPGGSVVGQELMDMYRLGEVCGRPLDTTVTLARFILTGTFEQFPHVRMLCAHAGGAICTIADRLDFGHELRDYAPLGPWGEVELREPP
;
A
#
# COMPACT_ATOMS: atom_id res chain seq x y z
N ASP A 1 -3.04 7.40 15.13
CA ASP A 1 -4.10 8.09 15.86
C ASP A 1 -5.14 8.59 14.85
N ILE A 2 -6.36 8.11 14.97
CA ILE A 2 -7.45 8.41 14.02
C ILE A 2 -7.82 9.90 14.01
N THR A 3 -7.75 10.57 15.16
CA THR A 3 -8.03 12.00 15.26
C THR A 3 -7.13 12.82 14.36
N ARG A 4 -5.83 12.58 14.42
CA ARG A 4 -4.85 13.26 13.54
C ARG A 4 -5.05 12.91 12.07
N THR A 5 -5.47 11.69 11.76
CA THR A 5 -5.80 11.27 10.40
C THR A 5 -6.97 12.09 9.87
N ARG A 6 -8.03 12.25 10.65
CA ARG A 6 -9.20 13.06 10.29
C ARG A 6 -8.85 14.54 10.09
N GLU A 7 -8.14 15.12 11.01
CA GLU A 7 -7.67 16.52 10.91
C GLU A 7 -6.86 16.75 9.63
N TYR A 8 -6.00 15.80 9.28
CA TYR A 8 -5.21 15.87 8.06
C TYR A 8 -6.07 15.77 6.80
N ASN A 9 -7.05 14.87 6.77
CA ASN A 9 -7.95 14.69 5.64
C ASN A 9 -8.86 15.91 5.46
N ASP A 10 -9.37 16.48 6.55
CA ASP A 10 -10.15 17.72 6.54
C ASP A 10 -9.32 18.88 5.95
N PHE A 11 -8.10 19.07 6.42
CA PHE A 11 -7.17 20.08 5.89
C PHE A 11 -6.88 19.85 4.39
N ALA A 12 -6.66 18.60 3.97
CA ALA A 12 -6.39 18.27 2.56
C ALA A 12 -7.59 18.59 1.66
N ALA A 13 -8.80 18.34 2.15
CA ALA A 13 -10.04 18.69 1.45
C ALA A 13 -10.24 20.20 1.35
N ASP A 14 -10.04 20.93 2.45
CA ASP A 14 -10.14 22.40 2.46
C ASP A 14 -9.17 23.01 1.45
N LEU A 15 -7.92 22.57 1.44
CA LEU A 15 -6.90 23.05 0.50
C LEU A 15 -7.28 22.76 -0.96
N ALA A 16 -7.83 21.60 -1.26
CA ALA A 16 -8.30 21.25 -2.60
C ALA A 16 -9.49 22.14 -3.02
N ASN A 17 -10.41 22.41 -2.09
CA ASN A 17 -11.57 23.27 -2.31
C ASN A 17 -11.22 24.74 -2.50
N GLU A 18 -10.15 25.24 -1.83
CA GLU A 18 -9.64 26.60 -2.04
C GLU A 18 -8.99 26.80 -3.41
N HIS A 19 -8.57 25.70 -4.07
CA HIS A 19 -7.85 25.74 -5.35
C HIS A 19 -8.47 24.80 -6.40
N PRO A 20 -9.75 24.98 -6.76
CA PRO A 20 -10.47 24.06 -7.64
C PRO A 20 -9.81 23.96 -9.02
N GLY A 21 -9.66 22.74 -9.53
CA GLY A 21 -9.02 22.45 -10.81
C GLY A 21 -7.49 22.63 -10.84
N ARG A 22 -6.87 23.05 -9.74
CA ARG A 22 -5.42 23.19 -9.62
C ARG A 22 -4.81 22.21 -8.64
N ILE A 23 -5.54 21.86 -7.58
CA ILE A 23 -5.12 20.90 -6.56
C ILE A 23 -6.15 19.79 -6.49
N SER A 24 -5.67 18.56 -6.51
CA SER A 24 -6.41 17.37 -6.10
C SER A 24 -5.66 16.73 -4.95
N ALA A 25 -6.39 16.36 -3.89
CA ALA A 25 -5.78 15.78 -2.72
C ALA A 25 -6.22 14.32 -2.52
N LEU A 26 -5.38 13.55 -1.84
CA LEU A 26 -5.65 12.18 -1.44
C LEU A 26 -5.87 12.12 0.07
N GLY A 27 -6.85 11.32 0.49
CA GLY A 27 -7.05 11.01 1.90
C GLY A 27 -5.96 10.09 2.42
N THR A 28 -5.44 10.40 3.60
CA THR A 28 -4.47 9.51 4.25
C THR A 28 -5.20 8.58 5.22
N VAL A 29 -4.89 7.29 5.19
CA VAL A 29 -5.46 6.30 6.11
C VAL A 29 -4.43 5.23 6.46
N SER A 30 -4.65 4.54 7.58
CA SER A 30 -3.82 3.44 8.04
C SER A 30 -4.69 2.22 8.39
N PRO A 31 -5.20 1.48 7.40
CA PRO A 31 -6.13 0.37 7.61
C PRO A 31 -5.54 -0.76 8.47
N TYR A 32 -4.22 -0.79 8.65
CA TYR A 32 -3.55 -1.67 9.62
C TYR A 32 -4.05 -1.50 11.07
N ARG A 33 -4.64 -0.34 11.39
CA ARG A 33 -5.02 0.06 12.73
C ARG A 33 -6.46 -0.25 13.08
N GLY A 34 -7.22 -0.81 12.13
CA GLY A 34 -8.56 -1.31 12.36
C GLY A 34 -9.66 -0.56 11.60
N GLU A 35 -10.89 -0.95 11.91
CA GLU A 35 -12.09 -0.57 11.18
C GLU A 35 -12.36 0.94 11.17
N GLU A 36 -11.98 1.68 12.20
CA GLU A 36 -12.12 3.14 12.25
C GLU A 36 -11.35 3.84 11.12
N HIS A 37 -10.24 3.25 10.65
CA HIS A 37 -9.49 3.76 9.51
C HIS A 37 -10.11 3.34 8.16
N VAL A 38 -10.87 2.26 8.12
CA VAL A 38 -11.67 1.87 6.95
C VAL A 38 -12.85 2.84 6.79
N GLN A 39 -13.55 3.16 7.87
CA GLN A 39 -14.62 4.16 7.88
C GLN A 39 -14.11 5.56 7.50
N GLU A 40 -12.92 5.92 7.95
CA GLU A 40 -12.30 7.19 7.56
C GLU A 40 -11.91 7.21 6.08
N ALA A 41 -11.52 6.08 5.50
CA ALA A 41 -11.28 5.97 4.06
C ALA A 41 -12.57 6.24 3.25
N GLU A 42 -13.69 5.70 3.69
CA GLU A 42 -15.00 5.96 3.09
C GLU A 42 -15.35 7.44 3.20
N ARG A 43 -15.26 8.02 4.41
CA ARG A 43 -15.54 9.45 4.63
C ARG A 43 -14.68 10.36 3.76
N ALA A 44 -13.39 10.07 3.68
CA ALA A 44 -12.44 10.87 2.92
C ALA A 44 -12.83 10.99 1.43
N VAL A 45 -13.37 9.93 0.85
CA VAL A 45 -13.80 9.92 -0.55
C VAL A 45 -15.24 10.45 -0.72
N THR A 46 -16.18 9.94 0.10
CA THR A 46 -17.61 10.19 -0.13
C THR A 46 -18.11 11.52 0.43
N GLU A 47 -17.56 11.97 1.55
CA GLU A 47 -17.99 13.20 2.23
C GLU A 47 -17.05 14.37 1.92
N LEU A 48 -15.73 14.12 1.96
CA LEU A 48 -14.73 15.16 1.74
C LEU A 48 -14.37 15.36 0.26
N GLY A 49 -14.75 14.41 -0.62
CA GLY A 49 -14.50 14.51 -2.06
C GLY A 49 -13.03 14.38 -2.45
N LEU A 50 -12.21 13.71 -1.62
CA LEU A 50 -10.81 13.46 -1.93
C LEU A 50 -10.70 12.46 -3.10
N ALA A 51 -9.72 12.69 -3.97
CA ALA A 51 -9.62 12.04 -5.28
C ALA A 51 -9.11 10.58 -5.23
N GLY A 52 -8.77 10.09 -4.05
CA GLY A 52 -8.25 8.75 -3.79
C GLY A 52 -7.65 8.67 -2.40
N LEU A 53 -6.88 7.61 -2.13
CA LEU A 53 -6.30 7.35 -0.82
C LEU A 53 -4.79 7.19 -0.90
N ALA A 54 -4.08 7.65 0.11
CA ALA A 54 -2.65 7.47 0.30
C ALA A 54 -2.38 6.53 1.47
N LEU A 55 -1.58 5.52 1.24
CA LEU A 55 -1.22 4.48 2.20
C LEU A 55 0.29 4.41 2.39
N ALA A 56 0.72 4.12 3.61
CA ALA A 56 2.10 3.68 3.82
C ALA A 56 2.27 2.22 3.36
N THR A 57 3.47 1.84 2.90
CA THR A 57 3.83 0.45 2.57
C THR A 57 3.67 -0.48 3.76
N SER A 58 3.93 0.03 4.96
CA SER A 58 3.79 -0.69 6.22
C SER A 58 3.48 0.23 7.39
N ASP A 59 2.96 -0.33 8.47
CA ASP A 59 2.79 0.32 9.77
C ASP A 59 3.18 -0.65 10.89
N GLY A 60 4.21 -0.30 11.67
CA GLY A 60 4.71 -1.12 12.77
C GLY A 60 5.14 -2.53 12.33
N GLY A 61 5.76 -2.67 11.17
CA GLY A 61 6.21 -3.94 10.61
C GLY A 61 5.10 -4.79 9.96
N ARG A 62 3.89 -4.28 9.88
CA ARG A 62 2.78 -4.92 9.16
C ARG A 62 2.67 -4.31 7.76
N TYR A 63 2.76 -5.15 6.75
CA TYR A 63 2.61 -4.76 5.35
C TYR A 63 1.15 -4.80 4.89
N LEU A 64 0.88 -4.21 3.72
CA LEU A 64 -0.46 -4.03 3.15
C LEU A 64 -1.22 -5.35 2.91
N ASP A 65 -0.54 -6.49 2.75
CA ASP A 65 -1.15 -7.82 2.67
C ASP A 65 -1.85 -8.27 3.97
N ARG A 66 -1.67 -7.52 5.06
CA ARG A 66 -2.23 -7.82 6.40
C ARG A 66 -3.33 -6.85 6.83
N ILE A 67 -3.87 -6.07 5.92
CA ILE A 67 -4.99 -5.18 6.22
C ILE A 67 -6.33 -5.92 6.05
N PRO A 68 -7.42 -5.43 6.68
CA PRO A 68 -8.72 -6.05 6.59
C PRO A 68 -9.23 -6.17 5.15
N GLN A 69 -9.92 -7.29 4.83
CA GLN A 69 -10.57 -7.48 3.55
C GLN A 69 -11.61 -6.38 3.27
N SER A 70 -12.32 -5.89 4.29
CA SER A 70 -13.28 -4.80 4.20
C SER A 70 -12.70 -3.54 3.55
N PHE A 71 -11.40 -3.27 3.74
CA PHE A 71 -10.74 -2.15 3.08
C PHE A 71 -10.64 -2.34 1.56
N TRP A 72 -10.28 -3.55 1.10
CA TRP A 72 -10.18 -3.86 -0.33
C TRP A 72 -11.55 -3.84 -1.01
N GLU A 73 -12.57 -4.35 -0.33
CA GLU A 73 -13.96 -4.30 -0.78
C GLU A 73 -14.43 -2.85 -0.93
N LEU A 74 -14.15 -2.01 0.07
CA LEU A 74 -14.48 -0.59 0.05
C LEU A 74 -13.78 0.13 -1.11
N VAL A 75 -12.47 -0.02 -1.27
CA VAL A 75 -11.72 0.65 -2.34
C VAL A 75 -12.19 0.22 -3.73
N THR A 76 -12.52 -1.06 -3.89
CA THR A 76 -13.11 -1.58 -5.12
C THR A 76 -14.47 -0.94 -5.41
N ALA A 77 -15.32 -0.81 -4.39
CA ALA A 77 -16.64 -0.19 -4.52
C ALA A 77 -16.56 1.32 -4.81
N LEU A 78 -15.60 2.02 -4.23
CA LEU A 78 -15.38 3.45 -4.44
C LEU A 78 -14.72 3.77 -5.80
N ASP A 79 -14.08 2.80 -6.43
CA ASP A 79 -13.32 2.94 -7.69
C ASP A 79 -12.34 4.12 -7.69
N VAL A 80 -11.58 4.27 -6.61
CA VAL A 80 -10.58 5.33 -6.46
C VAL A 80 -9.15 4.78 -6.47
N PRO A 81 -8.16 5.59 -6.93
CA PRO A 81 -6.76 5.16 -6.90
C PRO A 81 -6.21 5.14 -5.48
N LEU A 82 -5.34 4.16 -5.24
CA LEU A 82 -4.48 4.09 -4.07
C LEU A 82 -3.07 4.56 -4.42
N PHE A 83 -2.53 5.51 -3.68
CA PHE A 83 -1.12 5.88 -3.75
C PHE A 83 -0.36 5.22 -2.59
N VAL A 84 0.57 4.34 -2.92
CA VAL A 84 1.38 3.59 -1.94
C VAL A 84 2.79 4.18 -1.89
N HIS A 85 3.18 4.63 -0.70
CA HIS A 85 4.47 5.28 -0.47
C HIS A 85 5.08 4.78 0.84
N PRO A 86 6.39 4.51 0.93
CA PRO A 86 7.05 4.13 2.18
C PRO A 86 6.80 5.10 3.31
N GLY A 87 6.52 4.55 4.49
CA GLY A 87 6.33 5.30 5.73
C GLY A 87 7.64 5.79 6.35
N GLY A 88 7.61 5.99 7.67
CA GLY A 88 8.77 6.50 8.42
C GLY A 88 9.91 5.50 8.60
N SER A 89 9.62 4.20 8.61
CA SER A 89 10.60 3.12 8.71
C SER A 89 10.54 2.26 7.45
N VAL A 90 11.68 1.89 6.93
CA VAL A 90 11.82 1.04 5.73
C VAL A 90 12.53 -0.27 6.09
N VAL A 91 12.36 -1.28 5.25
CA VAL A 91 13.04 -2.57 5.41
C VAL A 91 14.56 -2.37 5.44
N GLY A 92 15.23 -2.97 6.42
CA GLY A 92 16.69 -2.86 6.58
C GLY A 92 17.19 -1.48 7.03
N GLN A 93 16.33 -0.66 7.62
CA GLN A 93 16.66 0.70 8.09
C GLN A 93 17.92 0.74 8.95
N GLU A 94 18.14 -0.28 9.79
CA GLU A 94 19.27 -0.40 10.68
C GLU A 94 20.62 -0.56 9.96
N LEU A 95 20.59 -0.91 8.67
CA LEU A 95 21.79 -1.05 7.83
C LEU A 95 22.04 0.19 6.94
N MET A 96 21.22 1.23 7.08
CA MET A 96 21.17 2.35 6.15
C MET A 96 21.33 3.71 6.83
N ASP A 97 22.10 3.76 7.91
CA ASP A 97 22.33 4.94 8.75
C ASP A 97 23.26 5.99 8.11
N MET A 98 24.00 5.61 7.05
CA MET A 98 24.93 6.49 6.36
C MET A 98 24.50 6.79 4.92
N TYR A 99 25.04 7.85 4.35
CA TYR A 99 24.89 8.24 2.95
C TYR A 99 23.44 8.43 2.47
N ARG A 100 22.49 8.63 3.37
CA ARG A 100 21.06 8.67 3.09
C ARG A 100 20.54 7.39 2.41
N LEU A 101 21.15 6.25 2.67
CA LEU A 101 20.77 4.96 2.07
C LEU A 101 19.32 4.58 2.37
N GLY A 102 18.79 4.94 3.53
CA GLY A 102 17.37 4.73 3.85
C GLY A 102 16.43 5.37 2.83
N GLU A 103 16.77 6.54 2.31
CA GLU A 103 15.98 7.24 1.29
C GLU A 103 16.29 6.75 -0.13
N VAL A 104 17.57 6.58 -0.45
CA VAL A 104 18.01 6.25 -1.81
C VAL A 104 17.75 4.78 -2.15
N CYS A 105 17.98 3.88 -1.21
CA CYS A 105 17.81 2.43 -1.37
C CYS A 105 16.61 1.89 -0.58
N GLY A 106 16.49 2.24 0.69
CA GLY A 106 15.50 1.69 1.60
C GLY A 106 14.06 1.90 1.12
N ARG A 107 13.71 3.11 0.68
CA ARG A 107 12.35 3.40 0.19
C ARG A 107 11.98 2.62 -1.07
N PRO A 108 12.80 2.55 -2.13
CA PRO A 108 12.53 1.66 -3.27
C PRO A 108 12.45 0.17 -2.88
N LEU A 109 13.31 -0.29 -1.98
CA LEU A 109 13.28 -1.68 -1.51
C LEU A 109 12.00 -1.99 -0.73
N ASP A 110 11.55 -1.08 0.13
CA ASP A 110 10.31 -1.25 0.89
C ASP A 110 9.08 -1.31 -0.04
N THR A 111 9.05 -0.48 -1.08
CA THR A 111 8.03 -0.55 -2.13
C THR A 111 8.07 -1.91 -2.85
N THR A 112 9.27 -2.40 -3.18
CA THR A 112 9.46 -3.72 -3.81
C THR A 112 8.90 -4.84 -2.95
N VAL A 113 9.24 -4.86 -1.65
CA VAL A 113 8.75 -5.88 -0.71
C VAL A 113 7.23 -5.84 -0.61
N THR A 114 6.64 -4.66 -0.55
CA THR A 114 5.18 -4.50 -0.50
C THR A 114 4.50 -5.09 -1.72
N LEU A 115 4.99 -4.77 -2.91
CA LEU A 115 4.42 -5.28 -4.17
C LEU A 115 4.62 -6.79 -4.31
N ALA A 116 5.80 -7.30 -3.98
CA ALA A 116 6.06 -8.75 -3.99
C ALA A 116 5.09 -9.50 -3.06
N ARG A 117 4.81 -8.94 -1.87
CA ARG A 117 3.83 -9.53 -0.94
C ARG A 117 2.42 -9.49 -1.51
N PHE A 118 2.00 -8.42 -2.16
CA PHE A 118 0.69 -8.35 -2.84
C PHE A 118 0.53 -9.39 -3.94
N ILE A 119 1.56 -9.54 -4.75
CA ILE A 119 1.58 -10.54 -5.82
C ILE A 119 1.47 -11.94 -5.21
N LEU A 120 2.38 -12.29 -4.30
CA LEU A 120 2.46 -13.65 -3.75
C LEU A 120 1.30 -14.04 -2.82
N THR A 121 0.55 -13.07 -2.28
CA THR A 121 -0.67 -13.32 -1.50
C THR A 121 -1.94 -13.38 -2.35
N GLY A 122 -1.84 -13.17 -3.69
CA GLY A 122 -2.98 -13.18 -4.58
C GLY A 122 -3.94 -11.99 -4.39
N THR A 123 -3.50 -10.91 -3.77
CA THR A 123 -4.37 -9.74 -3.52
C THR A 123 -4.90 -9.15 -4.82
N PHE A 124 -4.09 -9.08 -5.87
CA PHE A 124 -4.52 -8.59 -7.18
C PHE A 124 -5.49 -9.54 -7.89
N GLU A 125 -5.42 -10.85 -7.64
CA GLU A 125 -6.41 -11.79 -8.17
C GLU A 125 -7.76 -11.66 -7.47
N GLN A 126 -7.74 -11.40 -6.17
CA GLN A 126 -8.96 -11.21 -5.39
C GLN A 126 -9.66 -9.88 -5.71
N PHE A 127 -8.88 -8.83 -5.95
CA PHE A 127 -9.35 -7.46 -6.19
C PHE A 127 -8.79 -6.88 -7.49
N PRO A 128 -9.15 -7.45 -8.65
CA PRO A 128 -8.52 -7.11 -9.94
C PRO A 128 -8.82 -5.69 -10.43
N HIS A 129 -9.78 -5.00 -9.82
CA HIS A 129 -10.16 -3.63 -10.17
C HIS A 129 -9.47 -2.57 -9.31
N VAL A 130 -8.69 -2.96 -8.29
CA VAL A 130 -7.95 -2.02 -7.46
C VAL A 130 -6.86 -1.35 -8.32
N ARG A 131 -6.92 -0.03 -8.37
CA ARG A 131 -5.94 0.80 -9.09
C ARG A 131 -4.88 1.29 -8.11
N MET A 132 -3.65 0.83 -8.28
CA MET A 132 -2.55 1.17 -7.37
C MET A 132 -1.46 1.96 -8.12
N LEU A 133 -1.10 3.10 -7.56
CA LEU A 133 0.05 3.90 -7.95
C LEU A 133 1.13 3.73 -6.88
N CYS A 134 2.25 3.16 -7.25
CA CYS A 134 3.36 2.93 -6.33
C CYS A 134 4.47 3.96 -6.52
N ALA A 135 4.96 4.51 -5.44
CA ALA A 135 6.13 5.37 -5.45
C ALA A 135 7.36 4.65 -6.03
N HIS A 136 8.38 5.41 -6.41
CA HIS A 136 9.68 4.89 -6.87
C HIS A 136 9.56 3.96 -8.10
N ALA A 137 8.59 4.20 -8.98
CA ALA A 137 8.28 3.35 -10.14
C ALA A 137 8.09 1.85 -9.77
N GLY A 138 7.54 1.56 -8.58
CA GLY A 138 7.40 0.21 -8.06
C GLY A 138 8.69 -0.39 -7.47
N GLY A 139 9.73 0.42 -7.27
CA GLY A 139 11.03 -0.05 -6.81
C GLY A 139 11.73 -0.95 -7.80
N ALA A 140 12.12 -2.14 -7.39
CA ALA A 140 12.78 -3.13 -8.25
C ALA A 140 11.84 -4.25 -8.71
N ILE A 141 10.51 -4.12 -8.56
CA ILE A 141 9.58 -5.22 -8.79
C ILE A 141 9.68 -5.80 -10.20
N CYS A 142 9.76 -4.95 -11.22
CA CYS A 142 9.91 -5.41 -12.61
C CYS A 142 11.25 -6.12 -12.88
N THR A 143 12.29 -5.80 -12.09
CA THR A 143 13.61 -6.41 -12.23
C THR A 143 13.67 -7.80 -11.61
N ILE A 144 12.82 -8.05 -10.60
CA ILE A 144 12.81 -9.32 -9.87
C ILE A 144 11.60 -10.20 -10.20
N ALA A 145 10.81 -9.86 -11.23
CA ALA A 145 9.62 -10.63 -11.60
C ALA A 145 9.92 -12.12 -11.79
N ASP A 146 10.89 -12.46 -12.63
CA ASP A 146 11.30 -13.86 -12.86
C ASP A 146 11.76 -14.59 -11.58
N ARG A 147 12.24 -13.84 -10.59
CA ARG A 147 12.60 -14.41 -9.28
C ARG A 147 11.39 -14.67 -8.40
N LEU A 148 10.31 -13.91 -8.56
CA LEU A 148 9.04 -14.18 -7.88
C LEU A 148 8.42 -15.47 -8.44
N ASP A 149 8.41 -15.63 -9.77
CA ASP A 149 7.97 -16.87 -10.42
C ASP A 149 8.76 -18.08 -9.90
N PHE A 150 10.09 -17.98 -9.93
CA PHE A 150 10.96 -19.02 -9.40
C PHE A 150 10.68 -19.33 -7.92
N GLY A 151 10.49 -18.29 -7.09
CA GLY A 151 10.13 -18.46 -5.68
C GLY A 151 8.78 -19.16 -5.50
N HIS A 152 7.81 -18.84 -6.34
CA HIS A 152 6.51 -19.47 -6.35
C HIS A 152 6.59 -20.95 -6.75
N GLU A 153 7.35 -21.29 -7.78
CA GLU A 153 7.58 -22.67 -8.20
C GLU A 153 8.27 -23.53 -7.13
N LEU A 154 9.17 -22.93 -6.33
CA LEU A 154 9.89 -23.61 -5.27
C LEU A 154 9.09 -23.82 -3.98
N ARG A 155 7.91 -23.24 -3.83
CA ARG A 155 7.13 -23.28 -2.58
C ARG A 155 6.87 -24.69 -2.04
N ASP A 156 6.68 -25.66 -2.94
CA ASP A 156 6.40 -27.04 -2.60
C ASP A 156 7.66 -27.84 -2.20
N TYR A 157 8.83 -27.39 -2.64
CA TYR A 157 10.11 -28.08 -2.42
C TYR A 157 10.89 -27.54 -1.24
N ALA A 158 10.73 -26.28 -0.93
CA ALA A 158 11.43 -25.61 0.15
C ALA A 158 10.54 -24.53 0.77
N PRO A 159 9.58 -24.89 1.63
CA PRO A 159 8.70 -23.92 2.27
C PRO A 159 9.53 -23.02 3.20
N LEU A 160 9.86 -21.83 2.72
CA LEU A 160 10.64 -20.81 3.45
C LEU A 160 9.75 -19.95 4.37
N GLY A 161 8.65 -20.50 4.86
CA GLY A 161 7.74 -19.81 5.75
C GLY A 161 6.27 -19.96 5.36
N PRO A 162 5.35 -19.31 6.05
CA PRO A 162 3.93 -19.36 5.74
C PRO A 162 3.68 -18.63 4.42
N TRP A 163 3.20 -19.35 3.44
CA TRP A 163 2.54 -18.77 2.27
C TRP A 163 1.21 -18.18 2.72
N GLY A 164 0.71 -17.18 2.00
CA GLY A 164 -0.59 -16.60 2.30
C GLY A 164 -1.72 -17.63 2.26
N GLU A 165 -2.85 -17.32 2.85
CA GLU A 165 -4.03 -18.19 2.87
C GLU A 165 -4.64 -18.37 1.47
N VAL A 166 -4.34 -17.47 0.55
CA VAL A 166 -4.77 -17.52 -0.85
C VAL A 166 -3.62 -18.01 -1.70
N GLU A 167 -3.85 -19.12 -2.37
CA GLU A 167 -2.93 -19.62 -3.39
C GLU A 167 -3.11 -18.83 -4.69
N LEU A 168 -2.00 -18.44 -5.30
CA LEU A 168 -2.02 -17.94 -6.66
C LEU A 168 -2.50 -19.05 -7.58
N ARG A 169 -3.42 -18.73 -8.48
CA ARG A 169 -3.92 -19.67 -9.48
C ARG A 169 -2.89 -19.90 -10.59
N GLU A 170 -2.15 -18.85 -10.88
CA GLU A 170 -1.09 -18.83 -11.90
C GLU A 170 0.19 -18.23 -11.28
N PRO A 171 1.37 -18.48 -11.87
CA PRO A 171 2.60 -17.79 -11.49
C PRO A 171 2.45 -16.27 -11.55
N PRO A 172 3.16 -15.53 -10.70
CA PRO A 172 3.10 -14.08 -10.61
C PRO A 172 3.39 -13.33 -11.88
#